data_9167e2d2d81dd21e053cde14e86abd8b
#
_entry.id   9167e2d2d81dd21e053cde14e86abd8b
#
_cell.length_a   1.000
_cell.length_b   1.000
_cell.length_c   1.000
_cell.angle_alpha   90.00
_cell.angle_beta   90.00
_cell.angle_gamma   90.00
#
_symmetry.space_group_name_H-M   'P 1'
#
loop_
_entity.id
_entity.type
_entity.pdbx_description
1 polymer ?
#
loop_
_entity_poly.entity_id
_entity_poly.type
_entity_poly.pdbx_seq_one_letter_code
_entity_poly.pdbx_strand_id
1 'polypeptide(L)'
;MKKFKLLILLLLSMFLIACTANKKIEPIEEEKVVKLGIDNIDEHLELFAGKKVGLITNPTGINSNYVSSIDVLFNKVNLVSLFAPEHGIRGDKQAGVSQSTYTDKKTGLPVYSLYGSTLKPTKAMMDTIDIMCIDLQDAGARFYTYIYTMAYAMEACRMYNKEFVVFDRPNPASGAKFEGNILDLEYRSFVGNYPIIQRHGMTIGELAKLFNEEYELNCDLHVIEMTGWEREMYYDDTSLPWVIPSPNFPSQNTALVYPGTCVFEGTNMSEGRGTTIPFEVVGAPWIDAEEYASTLNSLGLKGVYFRPAYFTPTFSKHQGAFCAGVQVHVTNRDEFDSVKTGWAMLDVVRDLYPENFQILNHSRNRNHLDLITGSRYISDDTYSLEDQFNIIETDTKAFGLIRNKYLIYE
;
A
#
# COMPACT_ATOMS: atom_id res chain seq x y z
N MET A 1 27.15 13.70 70.45
CA MET A 1 27.02 14.13 69.01
C MET A 1 27.66 13.16 68.03
N LYS A 2 28.86 12.58 68.26
CA LYS A 2 29.48 11.62 67.30
C LYS A 2 28.69 10.29 67.12
N LYS A 3 28.11 9.74 68.18
CA LYS A 3 27.31 8.48 68.10
C LYS A 3 25.98 8.64 67.39
N PHE A 4 25.35 9.84 67.41
CA PHE A 4 24.09 10.11 66.72
C PHE A 4 24.28 10.31 65.20
N LYS A 5 25.41 10.89 64.81
CA LYS A 5 25.76 11.02 63.39
C LYS A 5 26.08 9.66 62.72
N LEU A 6 26.66 8.73 63.50
CA LEU A 6 26.99 7.39 62.99
C LEU A 6 25.69 6.56 62.79
N LEU A 7 24.71 6.72 63.66
CA LEU A 7 23.43 6.03 63.53
C LEU A 7 22.59 6.51 62.31
N ILE A 8 22.64 7.82 62.04
CA ILE A 8 21.96 8.41 60.87
C ILE A 8 22.64 7.95 59.59
N LEU A 9 23.97 7.84 59.52
CA LEU A 9 24.69 7.32 58.37
C LEU A 9 24.37 5.83 58.11
N LEU A 10 24.27 5.02 59.17
CA LEU A 10 23.86 3.60 59.02
C LEU A 10 22.42 3.44 58.56
N LEU A 11 21.49 4.28 59.02
CA LEU A 11 20.11 4.28 58.56
C LEU A 11 19.94 4.75 57.10
N LEU A 12 20.75 5.77 56.70
CA LEU A 12 20.78 6.21 55.29
C LEU A 12 21.36 5.13 54.35
N SER A 13 22.41 4.41 54.81
CA SER A 13 22.99 3.33 53.99
C SER A 13 22.08 2.12 53.88
N MET A 14 21.25 1.79 54.91
CA MET A 14 20.22 0.76 54.80
C MET A 14 19.05 1.16 53.91
N PHE A 15 18.72 2.47 53.83
CA PHE A 15 17.65 2.93 52.91
C PHE A 15 18.14 2.93 51.45
N LEU A 16 19.41 3.18 51.19
CA LEU A 16 20.00 3.10 49.85
C LEU A 16 20.11 1.64 49.32
N ILE A 17 20.32 0.67 50.23
CA ILE A 17 20.38 -0.75 49.85
C ILE A 17 18.99 -1.33 49.66
N ALA A 18 17.95 -0.83 50.34
CA ALA A 18 16.56 -1.27 50.18
C ALA A 18 15.92 -0.77 48.86
N CYS A 19 16.45 0.32 48.25
CA CYS A 19 15.95 0.83 46.97
C CYS A 19 16.57 0.15 45.75
N THR A 20 17.60 -0.72 45.91
CA THR A 20 18.24 -1.41 44.80
C THR A 20 17.80 -2.87 44.64
N ALA A 21 16.96 -3.38 45.53
CA ALA A 21 16.44 -4.74 45.49
C ALA A 21 14.98 -4.74 44.97
N ASN A 22 14.79 -5.05 43.72
CA ASN A 22 13.60 -5.46 42.96
C ASN A 22 13.20 -4.55 41.82
N LYS A 23 14.14 -4.15 40.95
CA LYS A 23 13.80 -4.13 39.53
C LYS A 23 13.86 -5.59 39.05
N LYS A 24 12.70 -6.25 38.95
CA LYS A 24 12.60 -7.37 38.02
C LYS A 24 13.15 -6.85 36.70
N ILE A 25 14.27 -7.39 36.27
CA ILE A 25 14.69 -7.27 34.87
C ILE A 25 13.61 -8.06 34.16
N GLU A 26 12.61 -7.34 33.59
CA GLU A 26 11.74 -7.93 32.60
C GLU A 26 12.67 -8.51 31.52
N PRO A 27 12.46 -9.75 31.09
CA PRO A 27 13.24 -10.29 29.99
C PRO A 27 13.15 -9.25 28.87
N ILE A 28 14.29 -8.83 28.32
CA ILE A 28 14.33 -8.07 27.07
C ILE A 28 13.64 -8.99 26.09
N GLU A 29 12.39 -8.69 25.72
CA GLU A 29 11.77 -9.34 24.57
C GLU A 29 12.77 -9.17 23.43
N GLU A 30 13.26 -10.27 22.87
CA GLU A 30 14.07 -10.20 21.68
C GLU A 30 13.20 -9.50 20.63
N GLU A 31 13.68 -8.34 20.19
CA GLU A 31 13.00 -7.54 19.18
C GLU A 31 12.77 -8.45 17.98
N LYS A 32 11.49 -8.76 17.67
CA LYS A 32 11.14 -9.63 16.57
C LYS A 32 11.58 -8.98 15.28
N VAL A 33 12.67 -9.48 14.69
CA VAL A 33 13.19 -8.97 13.43
C VAL A 33 12.32 -9.51 12.30
N VAL A 34 11.63 -8.62 11.60
CA VAL A 34 10.87 -8.99 10.42
C VAL A 34 11.83 -9.30 9.27
N LYS A 35 11.68 -10.49 8.68
CA LYS A 35 12.34 -10.89 7.44
C LYS A 35 11.34 -10.98 6.32
N LEU A 36 11.67 -10.40 5.18
CA LEU A 36 10.86 -10.47 3.96
C LEU A 36 10.93 -11.87 3.33
N GLY A 37 9.97 -12.21 2.49
CA GLY A 37 10.02 -13.47 1.74
C GLY A 37 11.33 -13.67 0.98
N ILE A 38 11.90 -12.61 0.40
CA ILE A 38 13.18 -12.66 -0.31
C ILE A 38 14.37 -12.94 0.63
N ASP A 39 14.31 -12.60 1.93
CA ASP A 39 15.33 -12.94 2.91
C ASP A 39 15.36 -14.44 3.20
N ASN A 40 14.24 -15.13 3.04
CA ASN A 40 14.07 -16.55 3.33
C ASN A 40 14.37 -17.46 2.10
N ILE A 41 14.85 -16.90 0.98
CA ILE A 41 15.07 -17.65 -0.27
C ILE A 41 15.96 -18.88 -0.10
N ASP A 42 16.93 -18.84 0.81
CA ASP A 42 17.88 -19.96 1.02
C ASP A 42 17.19 -21.24 1.47
N GLU A 43 16.05 -21.14 2.13
CA GLU A 43 15.24 -22.27 2.58
C GLU A 43 14.38 -22.87 1.44
N HIS A 44 14.34 -22.20 0.28
CA HIS A 44 13.47 -22.55 -0.85
C HIS A 44 14.23 -22.74 -2.18
N LEU A 45 15.56 -22.89 -2.17
CA LEU A 45 16.38 -23.01 -3.39
C LEU A 45 16.00 -24.21 -4.26
N GLU A 46 15.48 -25.27 -3.67
CA GLU A 46 15.00 -26.46 -4.39
C GLU A 46 13.88 -26.13 -5.39
N LEU A 47 13.03 -25.13 -5.08
CA LEU A 47 11.95 -24.67 -5.96
C LEU A 47 12.49 -24.15 -7.30
N PHE A 48 13.72 -23.64 -7.32
CA PHE A 48 14.36 -23.01 -8.48
C PHE A 48 15.37 -23.92 -9.18
N ALA A 49 15.62 -25.12 -8.64
CA ALA A 49 16.66 -26.00 -9.14
C ALA A 49 16.42 -26.40 -10.61
N GLY A 50 17.39 -26.08 -11.49
CA GLY A 50 17.33 -26.38 -12.92
C GLY A 50 16.36 -25.53 -13.75
N LYS A 51 15.64 -24.56 -13.15
CA LYS A 51 14.65 -23.74 -13.82
C LYS A 51 15.21 -22.38 -14.25
N LYS A 52 14.73 -21.86 -15.36
CA LYS A 52 14.96 -20.49 -15.81
C LYS A 52 13.99 -19.57 -15.12
N VAL A 53 14.49 -18.60 -14.37
CA VAL A 53 13.71 -17.70 -13.51
C VAL A 53 13.52 -16.34 -14.18
N GLY A 54 12.27 -15.84 -14.18
CA GLY A 54 11.93 -14.45 -14.49
C GLY A 54 11.52 -13.72 -13.22
N LEU A 55 11.88 -12.45 -13.05
CA LEU A 55 11.54 -11.64 -11.89
C LEU A 55 10.78 -10.38 -12.27
N ILE A 56 9.58 -10.21 -11.71
CA ILE A 56 8.84 -8.94 -11.70
C ILE A 56 9.30 -8.16 -10.48
N THR A 57 9.86 -6.97 -10.67
CA THR A 57 10.32 -6.14 -9.55
C THR A 57 10.49 -4.67 -9.93
N ASN A 58 10.69 -3.83 -8.91
CA ASN A 58 11.03 -2.42 -9.03
C ASN A 58 12.00 -2.03 -7.88
N PRO A 59 12.30 -0.73 -7.64
CA PRO A 59 13.21 -0.34 -6.54
C PRO A 59 12.82 -0.83 -5.14
N THR A 60 11.55 -1.16 -4.91
CA THR A 60 11.09 -1.70 -3.61
C THR A 60 11.52 -3.15 -3.38
N GLY A 61 11.87 -3.87 -4.47
CA GLY A 61 12.41 -5.23 -4.40
C GLY A 61 13.82 -5.24 -3.84
N ILE A 62 13.93 -5.10 -2.53
CA ILE A 62 15.17 -5.23 -1.75
C ILE A 62 14.92 -6.17 -0.57
N ASN A 63 15.98 -6.79 -0.08
CA ASN A 63 15.94 -7.54 1.18
C ASN A 63 16.13 -6.62 2.40
N SER A 64 16.03 -7.16 3.61
CA SER A 64 16.21 -6.42 4.87
C SER A 64 17.60 -5.75 5.00
N ASN A 65 18.59 -6.19 4.23
CA ASN A 65 19.96 -5.65 4.20
C ASN A 65 20.21 -4.68 3.01
N TYR A 66 19.15 -4.12 2.41
CA TYR A 66 19.21 -3.17 1.27
C TYR A 66 19.79 -3.78 -0.02
N VAL A 67 19.91 -5.11 -0.13
CA VAL A 67 20.36 -5.77 -1.35
C VAL A 67 19.18 -5.95 -2.29
N SER A 68 19.31 -5.50 -3.54
CA SER A 68 18.25 -5.67 -4.55
C SER A 68 17.90 -7.14 -4.76
N SER A 69 16.61 -7.46 -4.85
CA SER A 69 16.13 -8.81 -5.18
C SER A 69 16.65 -9.32 -6.52
N ILE A 70 16.94 -8.41 -7.45
CA ILE A 70 17.64 -8.76 -8.71
C ILE A 70 19.01 -9.35 -8.39
N ASP A 71 19.79 -8.68 -7.53
CA ASP A 71 21.13 -9.15 -7.17
C ASP A 71 21.08 -10.42 -6.33
N VAL A 72 20.13 -10.54 -5.42
CA VAL A 72 19.93 -11.76 -4.61
C VAL A 72 19.66 -12.94 -5.52
N LEU A 73 18.67 -12.84 -6.44
CA LEU A 73 18.30 -13.92 -7.33
C LEU A 73 19.38 -14.20 -8.39
N PHE A 74 20.02 -13.16 -8.93
CA PHE A 74 21.09 -13.33 -9.93
C PHE A 74 22.27 -14.16 -9.42
N ASN A 75 22.56 -14.06 -8.11
CA ASN A 75 23.64 -14.80 -7.47
C ASN A 75 23.24 -16.21 -7.00
N LYS A 76 21.94 -16.48 -6.81
CA LYS A 76 21.47 -17.72 -6.17
C LYS A 76 20.77 -18.70 -7.11
N VAL A 77 20.14 -18.18 -8.18
CA VAL A 77 19.34 -18.97 -9.11
C VAL A 77 19.65 -18.61 -10.56
N ASN A 78 19.13 -19.37 -11.52
CA ASN A 78 19.30 -19.07 -12.94
C ASN A 78 18.33 -17.97 -13.41
N LEU A 79 18.54 -16.74 -12.95
CA LEU A 79 17.76 -15.57 -13.35
C LEU A 79 18.11 -15.21 -14.80
N VAL A 80 17.12 -15.24 -15.70
CA VAL A 80 17.32 -15.04 -17.14
C VAL A 80 16.60 -13.80 -17.72
N SER A 81 15.60 -13.27 -17.02
CA SER A 81 14.87 -12.09 -17.47
C SER A 81 14.24 -11.31 -16.33
N LEU A 82 14.01 -10.02 -16.56
CA LEU A 82 13.38 -9.09 -15.66
C LEU A 82 12.10 -8.55 -16.29
N PHE A 83 11.10 -8.25 -15.45
CA PHE A 83 9.83 -7.71 -15.87
C PHE A 83 9.53 -6.44 -15.07
N ALA A 84 9.32 -5.35 -15.78
CA ALA A 84 9.11 -4.03 -15.20
C ALA A 84 7.62 -3.72 -15.07
N PRO A 85 7.08 -3.55 -13.86
CA PRO A 85 5.76 -2.96 -13.66
C PRO A 85 5.80 -1.46 -14.00
N GLU A 86 4.74 -0.74 -13.68
CA GLU A 86 4.73 0.71 -13.69
C GLU A 86 5.95 1.26 -12.93
N HIS A 87 6.53 2.36 -13.39
CA HIS A 87 7.76 3.02 -12.89
C HIS A 87 9.10 2.33 -13.20
N GLY A 88 9.10 1.14 -13.84
CA GLY A 88 10.33 0.44 -14.24
C GLY A 88 11.11 -0.22 -13.10
N ILE A 89 12.10 -1.05 -13.46
CA ILE A 89 12.86 -1.84 -12.45
C ILE A 89 13.83 -1.02 -11.59
N ARG A 90 14.19 0.21 -11.99
CA ARG A 90 15.12 1.09 -11.26
C ARG A 90 14.46 2.38 -10.77
N GLY A 91 13.14 2.57 -10.95
CA GLY A 91 12.40 3.77 -10.53
C GLY A 91 12.77 5.04 -11.29
N ASP A 92 13.37 4.91 -12.47
CA ASP A 92 13.85 6.01 -13.29
C ASP A 92 12.77 6.62 -14.20
N LYS A 93 11.51 6.16 -14.08
CA LYS A 93 10.38 6.60 -14.89
C LYS A 93 9.27 7.24 -14.10
N GLN A 94 8.75 8.35 -14.62
CA GLN A 94 7.55 9.00 -14.10
C GLN A 94 6.31 8.11 -14.27
N ALA A 95 5.27 8.36 -13.45
CA ALA A 95 3.98 7.70 -13.57
C ALA A 95 3.40 7.86 -14.97
N GLY A 96 2.80 6.80 -15.51
CA GLY A 96 2.15 6.83 -16.82
C GLY A 96 3.09 6.69 -18.04
N VAL A 97 4.42 6.58 -17.85
CA VAL A 97 5.38 6.44 -18.97
C VAL A 97 5.61 4.96 -19.31
N SER A 98 5.15 4.53 -20.51
CA SER A 98 5.42 3.20 -21.04
C SER A 98 6.89 3.04 -21.46
N GLN A 99 7.41 1.82 -21.36
CA GLN A 99 8.78 1.50 -21.78
C GLN A 99 8.78 0.44 -22.87
N SER A 100 9.77 0.51 -23.76
CA SER A 100 10.14 -0.60 -24.64
C SER A 100 11.01 -1.61 -23.88
N THR A 101 11.13 -2.83 -24.41
CA THR A 101 12.11 -3.82 -23.94
C THR A 101 13.53 -3.26 -24.03
N TYR A 102 14.32 -3.42 -22.97
CA TYR A 102 15.73 -2.97 -22.90
C TYR A 102 16.58 -4.00 -22.14
N THR A 103 17.87 -3.74 -22.03
CA THR A 103 18.80 -4.59 -21.27
C THR A 103 19.21 -3.89 -19.98
N ASP A 104 19.10 -4.60 -18.85
CA ASP A 104 19.61 -4.08 -17.57
C ASP A 104 21.13 -4.00 -17.62
N LYS A 105 21.67 -2.81 -17.39
CA LYS A 105 23.11 -2.55 -17.52
C LYS A 105 23.98 -3.31 -16.54
N LYS A 106 23.43 -3.65 -15.37
CA LYS A 106 24.19 -4.31 -14.29
C LYS A 106 24.29 -5.82 -14.51
N THR A 107 23.20 -6.45 -14.90
CA THR A 107 23.14 -7.91 -15.06
C THR A 107 23.28 -8.38 -16.51
N GLY A 108 23.07 -7.50 -17.47
CA GLY A 108 22.99 -7.87 -18.88
C GLY A 108 21.68 -8.56 -19.28
N LEU A 109 20.72 -8.69 -18.36
CA LEU A 109 19.45 -9.40 -18.60
C LEU A 109 18.47 -8.53 -19.39
N PRO A 110 17.62 -9.15 -20.25
CA PRO A 110 16.51 -8.46 -20.91
C PRO A 110 15.47 -8.03 -19.86
N VAL A 111 14.93 -6.82 -20.04
CA VAL A 111 13.85 -6.25 -19.24
C VAL A 111 12.62 -6.06 -20.12
N TYR A 112 11.54 -6.75 -19.80
CA TYR A 112 10.27 -6.65 -20.48
C TYR A 112 9.33 -5.71 -19.72
N SER A 113 8.65 -4.80 -20.43
CA SER A 113 7.64 -3.93 -19.78
C SER A 113 6.31 -4.65 -19.64
N LEU A 114 5.73 -4.57 -18.44
CA LEU A 114 4.36 -4.98 -18.11
C LEU A 114 3.45 -3.77 -17.84
N TYR A 115 3.72 -2.64 -18.51
CA TYR A 115 2.95 -1.42 -18.38
C TYR A 115 2.68 -0.75 -19.74
N GLY A 116 1.54 -0.09 -19.85
CA GLY A 116 1.12 0.59 -21.09
C GLY A 116 0.42 -0.35 -22.07
N SER A 117 1.04 -0.65 -23.19
CA SER A 117 0.43 -1.52 -24.23
C SER A 117 0.42 -3.02 -23.87
N THR A 118 1.25 -3.44 -22.92
CA THR A 118 1.40 -4.84 -22.56
C THR A 118 1.29 -4.97 -21.04
N LEU A 119 0.10 -5.32 -20.55
CA LEU A 119 -0.15 -5.53 -19.10
C LEU A 119 0.07 -6.98 -18.70
N LYS A 120 -0.21 -7.93 -19.60
CA LYS A 120 -0.05 -9.37 -19.37
C LYS A 120 1.19 -9.89 -20.12
N PRO A 121 2.07 -10.69 -19.50
CA PRO A 121 3.20 -11.32 -20.16
C PRO A 121 2.76 -12.09 -21.42
N THR A 122 3.45 -11.85 -22.52
CA THR A 122 3.16 -12.51 -23.81
C THR A 122 3.78 -13.90 -23.88
N LYS A 123 3.30 -14.73 -24.83
CA LYS A 123 3.88 -16.07 -25.06
C LYS A 123 5.40 -16.01 -25.26
N ALA A 124 5.88 -15.06 -26.05
CA ALA A 124 7.32 -14.91 -26.35
C ALA A 124 8.14 -14.61 -25.06
N MET A 125 7.59 -13.85 -24.12
CA MET A 125 8.21 -13.59 -22.83
C MET A 125 8.20 -14.87 -21.97
N MET A 126 7.05 -15.57 -21.90
CA MET A 126 6.87 -16.76 -21.09
C MET A 126 7.68 -17.98 -21.59
N ASP A 127 7.96 -18.06 -22.90
CA ASP A 127 8.80 -19.14 -23.46
C ASP A 127 10.27 -19.03 -23.00
N THR A 128 10.70 -17.89 -22.46
CA THR A 128 12.07 -17.69 -21.98
C THR A 128 12.31 -18.22 -20.57
N ILE A 129 11.25 -18.49 -19.80
CA ILE A 129 11.30 -18.85 -18.38
C ILE A 129 10.54 -20.16 -18.09
N ASP A 130 10.84 -20.76 -16.95
CA ASP A 130 10.13 -21.92 -16.42
C ASP A 130 9.28 -21.52 -15.19
N ILE A 131 9.76 -20.55 -14.44
CA ILE A 131 9.13 -20.03 -13.23
C ILE A 131 9.21 -18.49 -13.23
N MET A 132 8.14 -17.83 -12.84
CA MET A 132 8.07 -16.38 -12.70
C MET A 132 7.95 -16.01 -11.23
N CYS A 133 8.76 -15.05 -10.79
CA CYS A 133 8.73 -14.52 -9.43
C CYS A 133 8.22 -13.08 -9.42
N ILE A 134 7.66 -12.67 -8.29
CA ILE A 134 7.35 -11.26 -8.02
C ILE A 134 7.89 -10.87 -6.64
N ASP A 135 8.50 -9.67 -6.59
CA ASP A 135 8.94 -9.02 -5.37
C ASP A 135 8.69 -7.52 -5.49
N LEU A 136 7.55 -7.06 -4.98
CA LEU A 136 7.03 -5.70 -5.04
C LEU A 136 6.38 -5.29 -3.73
N GLN A 137 6.62 -4.06 -3.27
CA GLN A 137 5.91 -3.48 -2.15
C GLN A 137 4.56 -2.91 -2.61
N ASP A 138 3.47 -3.51 -2.17
CA ASP A 138 2.12 -2.97 -2.36
C ASP A 138 1.84 -1.80 -1.40
N ALA A 139 0.79 -1.02 -1.71
CA ALA A 139 0.36 0.15 -0.92
C ALA A 139 -0.83 -0.12 0.02
N GLY A 140 -1.37 -1.33 0.04
CA GLY A 140 -2.53 -1.71 0.87
C GLY A 140 -3.88 -1.24 0.33
N ALA A 141 -3.93 -0.77 -0.92
CA ALA A 141 -5.14 -0.19 -1.52
C ALA A 141 -5.48 -0.85 -2.87
N ARG A 142 -6.79 -1.16 -3.07
CA ARG A 142 -7.30 -1.83 -4.27
C ARG A 142 -6.85 -1.19 -5.58
N PHE A 143 -6.81 0.12 -5.65
CA PHE A 143 -6.49 0.86 -6.87
C PHE A 143 -4.98 1.05 -7.09
N TYR A 144 -4.12 0.50 -6.22
CA TYR A 144 -2.69 0.46 -6.44
C TYR A 144 -2.33 -0.74 -7.33
N THR A 145 -1.79 -0.48 -8.52
CA THR A 145 -1.85 -1.40 -9.66
C THR A 145 -0.93 -2.63 -9.60
N TYR A 146 -0.02 -2.71 -8.64
CA TYR A 146 0.92 -3.84 -8.55
C TYR A 146 0.25 -5.18 -8.29
N ILE A 147 -0.86 -5.18 -7.54
CA ILE A 147 -1.65 -6.39 -7.32
C ILE A 147 -2.27 -6.93 -8.62
N TYR A 148 -2.56 -6.05 -9.59
CA TYR A 148 -3.07 -6.48 -10.91
C TYR A 148 -1.95 -6.87 -11.86
N THR A 149 -0.76 -6.26 -11.76
CA THR A 149 0.44 -6.78 -12.43
C THR A 149 0.71 -8.22 -12.02
N MET A 150 0.59 -8.51 -10.71
CA MET A 150 0.68 -9.88 -10.18
C MET A 150 -0.40 -10.79 -10.78
N ALA A 151 -1.65 -10.38 -10.72
CA ALA A 151 -2.78 -11.19 -11.21
C ALA A 151 -2.64 -11.51 -12.72
N TYR A 152 -2.27 -10.54 -13.55
CA TYR A 152 -2.02 -10.76 -14.98
C TYR A 152 -0.83 -11.69 -15.23
N ALA A 153 0.19 -11.64 -14.40
CA ALA A 153 1.33 -12.56 -14.47
C ALA A 153 0.92 -13.99 -14.07
N MET A 154 0.10 -14.15 -13.02
CA MET A 154 -0.46 -15.44 -12.62
C MET A 154 -1.36 -16.04 -13.72
N GLU A 155 -2.21 -15.23 -14.36
CA GLU A 155 -3.00 -15.66 -15.51
C GLU A 155 -2.11 -16.13 -16.69
N ALA A 156 -0.99 -15.44 -16.95
CA ALA A 156 -0.04 -15.85 -17.98
C ALA A 156 0.67 -17.16 -17.58
N CYS A 157 1.10 -17.31 -16.33
CA CYS A 157 1.69 -18.55 -15.82
C CYS A 157 0.74 -19.73 -15.99
N ARG A 158 -0.54 -19.58 -15.60
CA ARG A 158 -1.57 -20.60 -15.83
C ARG A 158 -1.72 -20.94 -17.31
N MET A 159 -1.82 -19.92 -18.17
CA MET A 159 -2.02 -20.08 -19.63
C MET A 159 -0.86 -20.84 -20.29
N TYR A 160 0.36 -20.61 -19.85
CA TYR A 160 1.57 -21.17 -20.44
C TYR A 160 2.21 -22.28 -19.61
N ASN A 161 1.49 -22.77 -18.60
CA ASN A 161 1.91 -23.88 -17.72
C ASN A 161 3.28 -23.59 -17.06
N LYS A 162 3.38 -22.42 -16.40
CA LYS A 162 4.54 -21.97 -15.63
C LYS A 162 4.17 -21.85 -14.17
N GLU A 163 5.16 -22.03 -13.29
CA GLU A 163 5.01 -21.79 -11.86
C GLU A 163 5.11 -20.29 -11.55
N PHE A 164 4.46 -19.85 -10.46
CA PHE A 164 4.50 -18.46 -10.00
C PHE A 164 4.92 -18.40 -8.53
N VAL A 165 5.89 -17.56 -8.19
CA VAL A 165 6.41 -17.39 -6.83
C VAL A 165 6.21 -15.96 -6.38
N VAL A 166 5.63 -15.76 -5.20
CA VAL A 166 5.53 -14.47 -4.52
C VAL A 166 6.53 -14.44 -3.36
N PHE A 167 7.45 -13.48 -3.37
CA PHE A 167 8.21 -13.12 -2.19
C PHE A 167 7.36 -12.13 -1.38
N ASP A 168 6.81 -12.58 -0.26
CA ASP A 168 5.82 -11.79 0.46
C ASP A 168 6.42 -10.60 1.22
N ARG A 169 5.62 -9.54 1.38
CA ARG A 169 5.98 -8.27 2.00
C ARG A 169 4.87 -7.74 2.89
N PRO A 170 5.19 -6.93 3.94
CA PRO A 170 4.20 -6.34 4.82
C PRO A 170 3.20 -5.47 4.06
N ASN A 171 1.94 -5.48 4.52
CA ASN A 171 1.02 -4.42 4.15
C ASN A 171 1.42 -3.14 4.90
N PRO A 172 1.74 -2.02 4.23
CA PRO A 172 2.29 -0.83 4.89
C PRO A 172 1.26 -0.10 5.76
N ALA A 173 -0.03 -0.32 5.51
CA ALA A 173 -1.14 0.26 6.26
C ALA A 173 -1.72 -0.72 7.33
N SER A 174 -0.92 -1.69 7.80
CA SER A 174 -1.31 -2.80 8.67
C SER A 174 -2.18 -3.86 7.99
N GLY A 175 -2.07 -5.10 8.44
CA GLY A 175 -2.95 -6.20 8.04
C GLY A 175 -4.20 -6.32 8.90
N ALA A 176 -4.24 -5.67 10.08
CA ALA A 176 -5.38 -5.77 10.99
C ALA A 176 -6.59 -4.98 10.50
N LYS A 177 -6.36 -3.82 9.87
CA LYS A 177 -7.44 -2.95 9.38
C LYS A 177 -7.71 -3.18 7.90
N PHE A 178 -8.99 -3.32 7.57
CA PHE A 178 -9.50 -3.37 6.20
C PHE A 178 -10.86 -2.68 6.16
N GLU A 179 -11.14 -1.93 5.09
CA GLU A 179 -12.32 -1.09 4.98
C GLU A 179 -12.64 -0.69 3.54
N GLY A 180 -13.87 -0.34 3.28
CA GLY A 180 -14.33 0.18 2.01
C GLY A 180 -15.44 -0.65 1.38
N ASN A 181 -15.92 -0.19 0.24
CA ASN A 181 -16.88 -0.94 -0.56
C ASN A 181 -16.17 -2.01 -1.41
N ILE A 182 -16.88 -3.12 -1.65
CA ILE A 182 -16.48 -4.13 -2.63
C ILE A 182 -16.63 -3.55 -4.04
N LEU A 183 -15.66 -3.83 -4.93
CA LEU A 183 -15.74 -3.44 -6.34
C LEU A 183 -16.94 -4.12 -7.01
N ASP A 184 -17.82 -3.35 -7.60
CA ASP A 184 -18.80 -3.84 -8.57
C ASP A 184 -18.10 -4.05 -9.93
N LEU A 185 -18.24 -5.25 -10.49
CA LEU A 185 -17.59 -5.63 -11.76
C LEU A 185 -18.03 -4.78 -12.97
N GLU A 186 -19.15 -4.04 -12.87
CA GLU A 186 -19.51 -3.02 -13.87
C GLU A 186 -18.45 -1.93 -13.99
N TYR A 187 -17.77 -1.60 -12.89
CA TYR A 187 -16.69 -0.59 -12.83
C TYR A 187 -15.29 -1.19 -13.00
N ARG A 188 -15.20 -2.44 -13.42
CA ARG A 188 -13.93 -3.12 -13.66
C ARG A 188 -13.02 -2.31 -14.59
N SER A 189 -11.77 -2.12 -14.14
CA SER A 189 -10.75 -1.32 -14.84
C SER A 189 -9.34 -1.77 -14.44
N PHE A 190 -8.30 -1.07 -14.94
CA PHE A 190 -6.92 -1.31 -14.52
C PHE A 190 -6.66 -0.94 -13.04
N VAL A 191 -7.45 -0.02 -12.46
CA VAL A 191 -7.37 0.36 -11.03
C VAL A 191 -8.36 -0.40 -10.13
N GLY A 192 -9.05 -1.41 -10.68
CA GLY A 192 -9.99 -2.24 -9.96
C GLY A 192 -10.41 -3.42 -10.83
N ASN A 193 -9.79 -4.60 -10.64
CA ASN A 193 -9.99 -5.75 -11.52
C ASN A 193 -10.77 -6.90 -10.86
N TYR A 194 -10.75 -6.98 -9.53
CA TYR A 194 -11.39 -8.03 -8.76
C TYR A 194 -12.26 -7.45 -7.63
N PRO A 195 -13.33 -8.15 -7.21
CA PRO A 195 -14.27 -7.68 -6.18
C PRO A 195 -13.64 -7.74 -4.76
N ILE A 196 -12.65 -6.90 -4.53
CA ILE A 196 -12.06 -6.66 -3.20
C ILE A 196 -12.40 -5.25 -2.72
N ILE A 197 -12.22 -4.97 -1.43
CA ILE A 197 -12.48 -3.64 -0.86
C ILE A 197 -11.31 -2.67 -1.04
N GLN A 198 -11.54 -1.38 -0.79
CA GLN A 198 -10.57 -0.32 -1.06
C GLN A 198 -9.27 -0.46 -0.26
N ARG A 199 -9.33 -0.57 1.06
CA ARG A 199 -8.21 -0.92 1.94
C ARG A 199 -8.33 -2.40 2.29
N HIS A 200 -7.56 -3.26 1.65
CA HIS A 200 -7.79 -4.71 1.72
C HIS A 200 -7.19 -5.39 2.96
N GLY A 201 -6.22 -4.78 3.65
CA GLY A 201 -5.60 -5.32 4.87
C GLY A 201 -4.95 -6.69 4.68
N MET A 202 -4.41 -6.97 3.52
CA MET A 202 -3.76 -8.23 3.15
C MET A 202 -2.35 -7.97 2.64
N THR A 203 -1.45 -8.94 2.79
CA THR A 203 -0.14 -8.94 2.12
C THR A 203 -0.30 -9.27 0.64
N ILE A 204 0.73 -9.04 -0.17
CA ILE A 204 0.68 -9.41 -1.59
C ILE A 204 0.60 -10.93 -1.79
N GLY A 205 1.22 -11.72 -0.89
CA GLY A 205 1.12 -13.18 -0.88
C GLY A 205 -0.29 -13.67 -0.53
N GLU A 206 -0.94 -13.05 0.44
CA GLU A 206 -2.34 -13.34 0.79
C GLU A 206 -3.30 -13.00 -0.36
N LEU A 207 -3.09 -11.84 -1.01
CA LEU A 207 -3.85 -11.46 -2.20
C LEU A 207 -3.63 -12.44 -3.37
N ALA A 208 -2.41 -12.94 -3.54
CA ALA A 208 -2.13 -13.95 -4.56
C ALA A 208 -2.95 -15.23 -4.32
N LYS A 209 -3.00 -15.70 -3.06
CA LYS A 209 -3.84 -16.87 -2.69
C LYS A 209 -5.31 -16.59 -2.94
N LEU A 210 -5.81 -15.42 -2.51
CA LEU A 210 -7.20 -15.03 -2.73
C LEU A 210 -7.54 -14.99 -4.22
N PHE A 211 -6.71 -14.34 -5.05
CA PHE A 211 -6.94 -14.29 -6.50
C PHE A 211 -6.87 -15.66 -7.14
N ASN A 212 -5.95 -16.51 -6.68
CA ASN A 212 -5.75 -17.85 -7.22
C ASN A 212 -6.94 -18.78 -6.99
N GLU A 213 -7.51 -18.73 -5.81
CA GLU A 213 -8.56 -19.66 -5.38
C GLU A 213 -9.97 -19.05 -5.52
N GLU A 214 -10.23 -17.86 -4.93
CA GLU A 214 -11.58 -17.25 -4.93
C GLU A 214 -11.99 -16.76 -6.33
N TYR A 215 -11.01 -16.30 -7.13
CA TYR A 215 -11.27 -15.81 -8.50
C TYR A 215 -10.72 -16.75 -9.58
N GLU A 216 -10.42 -18.00 -9.22
CA GLU A 216 -10.15 -19.13 -10.13
C GLU A 216 -9.01 -18.89 -11.13
N LEU A 217 -7.95 -18.16 -10.73
CA LEU A 217 -6.77 -18.02 -11.60
C LEU A 217 -6.09 -19.37 -11.81
N ASN A 218 -6.13 -20.26 -10.80
CA ASN A 218 -5.65 -21.64 -10.86
C ASN A 218 -4.21 -21.76 -11.39
N CYS A 219 -3.36 -20.84 -10.97
CA CYS A 219 -1.93 -20.85 -11.24
C CYS A 219 -1.24 -21.81 -10.26
N ASP A 220 -0.13 -22.43 -10.68
CA ASP A 220 0.76 -23.16 -9.78
C ASP A 220 1.53 -22.13 -8.93
N LEU A 221 0.97 -21.82 -7.75
CA LEU A 221 1.35 -20.70 -6.88
C LEU A 221 2.14 -21.17 -5.68
N HIS A 222 3.28 -20.52 -5.45
CA HIS A 222 4.08 -20.63 -4.24
C HIS A 222 4.21 -19.27 -3.58
N VAL A 223 4.02 -19.18 -2.27
CA VAL A 223 4.28 -17.96 -1.49
C VAL A 223 5.44 -18.25 -0.56
N ILE A 224 6.54 -17.50 -0.71
CA ILE A 224 7.65 -17.52 0.25
C ILE A 224 7.31 -16.47 1.29
N GLU A 225 6.97 -16.95 2.47
CA GLU A 225 6.41 -16.18 3.57
C GLU A 225 7.47 -15.30 4.26
N MET A 226 7.00 -14.23 4.90
CA MET A 226 7.79 -13.45 5.85
C MET A 226 7.95 -14.23 7.17
N THR A 227 8.93 -13.85 7.96
CA THR A 227 9.03 -14.30 9.36
C THR A 227 9.09 -13.08 10.28
N GLY A 228 8.46 -13.20 11.46
CA GLY A 228 8.43 -12.14 12.48
C GLY A 228 7.46 -11.00 12.22
N TRP A 229 6.75 -10.96 11.10
CA TRP A 229 5.69 -9.98 10.85
C TRP A 229 4.38 -10.44 11.48
N GLU A 230 3.73 -9.52 12.16
CA GLU A 230 2.41 -9.69 12.77
C GLU A 230 1.42 -8.74 12.10
N ARG A 231 0.18 -9.13 12.05
CA ARG A 231 -0.88 -8.44 11.29
C ARG A 231 -1.16 -7.01 11.77
N GLU A 232 -1.00 -6.76 13.07
CA GLU A 232 -1.18 -5.45 13.70
C GLU A 232 -0.06 -4.47 13.35
N MET A 233 1.10 -4.95 12.90
CA MET A 233 2.25 -4.11 12.58
C MET A 233 1.93 -3.15 11.43
N TYR A 234 2.21 -1.89 11.63
CA TYR A 234 2.40 -0.92 10.57
C TYR A 234 3.84 -1.02 10.04
N TYR A 235 4.14 -0.39 8.92
CA TYR A 235 5.45 -0.57 8.30
C TYR A 235 6.61 -0.09 9.18
N ASP A 236 6.43 0.97 9.96
CA ASP A 236 7.45 1.50 10.89
C ASP A 236 7.70 0.59 12.11
N ASP A 237 6.76 -0.29 12.44
CA ASP A 237 6.93 -1.28 13.50
C ASP A 237 7.83 -2.45 13.05
N THR A 238 8.09 -2.58 11.73
CA THR A 238 8.86 -3.71 11.15
C THR A 238 10.37 -3.50 11.16
N SER A 239 10.85 -2.29 11.42
CA SER A 239 12.26 -1.87 11.26
C SER A 239 12.82 -2.06 9.83
N LEU A 240 11.97 -2.36 8.84
CA LEU A 240 12.38 -2.52 7.43
C LEU A 240 12.62 -1.15 6.77
N PRO A 241 13.56 -1.08 5.80
CA PRO A 241 13.80 0.16 5.07
C PRO A 241 12.61 0.54 4.18
N TRP A 242 12.10 1.76 4.34
CA TRP A 242 11.08 2.28 3.43
C TRP A 242 11.72 2.70 2.10
N VAL A 243 11.33 2.00 1.03
CA VAL A 243 11.64 2.42 -0.34
C VAL A 243 10.34 2.89 -0.99
N ILE A 244 10.33 4.10 -1.52
CA ILE A 244 9.14 4.69 -2.13
C ILE A 244 8.63 3.81 -3.29
N PRO A 245 7.38 3.31 -3.23
CA PRO A 245 6.86 2.41 -4.26
C PRO A 245 6.46 3.15 -5.55
N SER A 246 6.22 4.45 -5.46
CA SER A 246 6.01 5.33 -6.61
C SER A 246 6.52 6.74 -6.30
N PRO A 247 6.79 7.59 -7.34
CA PRO A 247 7.28 8.96 -7.14
C PRO A 247 6.36 9.86 -6.28
N ASN A 248 5.07 9.51 -6.17
CA ASN A 248 4.10 10.25 -5.37
C ASN A 248 3.70 9.53 -4.08
N PHE A 249 4.59 8.67 -3.56
CA PHE A 249 4.33 7.89 -2.34
C PHE A 249 5.51 8.03 -1.36
N PRO A 250 5.80 9.25 -0.86
CA PRO A 250 7.07 9.57 -0.22
C PRO A 250 7.25 8.94 1.16
N SER A 251 6.17 8.65 1.88
CA SER A 251 6.22 8.24 3.28
C SER A 251 5.28 7.09 3.59
N GLN A 252 5.51 6.44 4.72
CA GLN A 252 4.60 5.46 5.29
C GLN A 252 3.25 6.09 5.70
N ASN A 253 3.27 7.37 6.14
CA ASN A 253 2.04 8.10 6.45
C ASN A 253 1.14 8.23 5.22
N THR A 254 1.74 8.39 4.03
CA THR A 254 0.99 8.37 2.77
C THR A 254 0.22 7.06 2.60
N ALA A 255 0.78 5.90 2.99
CA ALA A 255 0.09 4.61 2.92
C ALA A 255 -1.18 4.56 3.79
N LEU A 256 -1.19 5.26 4.91
CA LEU A 256 -2.35 5.31 5.81
C LEU A 256 -3.50 6.12 5.21
N VAL A 257 -3.19 7.27 4.59
CA VAL A 257 -4.23 8.18 4.07
C VAL A 257 -4.66 7.85 2.65
N TYR A 258 -3.79 7.22 1.86
CA TYR A 258 -3.99 6.93 0.44
C TYR A 258 -5.28 6.17 0.11
N PRO A 259 -5.73 5.13 0.86
CA PRO A 259 -6.98 4.45 0.57
C PRO A 259 -8.21 5.36 0.58
N GLY A 260 -8.17 6.46 1.34
CA GLY A 260 -9.22 7.48 1.36
C GLY A 260 -8.98 8.62 0.37
N THR A 261 -7.76 9.16 0.33
CA THR A 261 -7.50 10.40 -0.42
C THR A 261 -7.23 10.21 -1.91
N CYS A 262 -6.94 8.98 -2.36
CA CYS A 262 -6.79 8.69 -3.79
C CYS A 262 -8.06 8.96 -4.59
N VAL A 263 -9.23 8.94 -3.98
CA VAL A 263 -10.51 9.23 -4.65
C VAL A 263 -10.55 10.64 -5.28
N PHE A 264 -9.75 11.58 -4.76
CA PHE A 264 -9.61 12.92 -5.34
C PHE A 264 -8.97 12.93 -6.73
N GLU A 265 -8.28 11.86 -7.15
CA GLU A 265 -7.84 11.72 -8.55
C GLU A 265 -9.02 11.77 -9.53
N GLY A 266 -10.19 11.31 -9.09
CA GLY A 266 -11.43 11.34 -9.87
C GLY A 266 -12.15 12.69 -9.90
N THR A 267 -11.56 13.76 -9.32
CA THR A 267 -12.16 15.08 -9.20
C THR A 267 -11.27 16.20 -9.74
N ASN A 268 -11.81 17.41 -9.82
CA ASN A 268 -11.03 18.60 -10.17
C ASN A 268 -10.23 19.18 -8.99
N MET A 269 -10.22 18.54 -7.83
CA MET A 269 -9.34 18.90 -6.72
C MET A 269 -7.95 18.30 -6.89
N SER A 270 -6.92 18.96 -6.38
CA SER A 270 -5.59 18.40 -6.26
C SER A 270 -5.53 17.46 -5.07
N GLU A 271 -5.03 16.25 -5.29
CA GLU A 271 -4.66 15.27 -4.25
C GLU A 271 -3.22 15.48 -3.76
N GLY A 272 -2.68 16.67 -3.94
CA GLY A 272 -1.34 17.03 -3.47
C GLY A 272 -0.17 16.58 -4.37
N ARG A 273 -0.41 15.94 -5.53
CA ARG A 273 0.66 15.69 -6.50
C ARG A 273 1.33 17.01 -6.91
N GLY A 274 2.64 17.01 -7.02
CA GLY A 274 3.43 18.23 -7.25
C GLY A 274 3.75 19.01 -5.97
N THR A 275 3.41 18.48 -4.81
CA THR A 275 3.88 18.94 -3.48
C THR A 275 4.85 17.90 -2.89
N THR A 276 5.38 18.18 -1.69
CA THR A 276 6.24 17.23 -0.95
C THR A 276 5.45 16.17 -0.17
N ILE A 277 4.12 16.30 -0.07
CA ILE A 277 3.23 15.44 0.70
C ILE A 277 1.97 15.06 -0.12
N PRO A 278 2.16 14.42 -1.30
CA PRO A 278 1.03 13.98 -2.12
C PRO A 278 0.13 13.04 -1.34
N PHE A 279 -1.17 13.12 -1.58
CA PHE A 279 -2.25 12.43 -0.87
C PHE A 279 -2.46 12.81 0.61
N GLU A 280 -1.49 13.44 1.25
CA GLU A 280 -1.62 13.94 2.62
C GLU A 280 -2.19 15.36 2.66
N VAL A 281 -2.18 16.08 1.53
CA VAL A 281 -2.80 17.38 1.35
C VAL A 281 -3.75 17.36 0.16
N VAL A 282 -4.95 17.93 0.35
CA VAL A 282 -6.01 17.96 -0.65
C VAL A 282 -6.57 19.39 -0.72
N GLY A 283 -6.78 19.93 -1.94
CA GLY A 283 -7.30 21.27 -2.06
C GLY A 283 -7.48 21.75 -3.50
N ALA A 284 -7.95 22.99 -3.65
CA ALA A 284 -8.14 23.65 -4.93
C ALA A 284 -8.07 25.17 -4.78
N PRO A 285 -7.95 25.95 -5.88
CA PRO A 285 -7.88 27.41 -5.82
C PRO A 285 -9.15 28.11 -5.29
N TRP A 286 -10.27 27.40 -5.30
CA TRP A 286 -11.60 27.93 -4.94
C TRP A 286 -12.06 27.51 -3.53
N ILE A 287 -11.25 26.81 -2.77
CA ILE A 287 -11.56 26.36 -1.40
C ILE A 287 -11.17 27.46 -0.39
N ASP A 288 -12.00 27.66 0.63
CA ASP A 288 -11.62 28.30 1.90
C ASP A 288 -11.10 27.20 2.84
N ALA A 289 -9.81 27.27 3.18
CA ALA A 289 -9.15 26.23 3.97
C ALA A 289 -9.68 26.14 5.41
N GLU A 290 -10.03 27.28 6.01
CA GLU A 290 -10.53 27.35 7.39
C GLU A 290 -11.97 26.80 7.46
N GLU A 291 -12.83 27.16 6.51
CA GLU A 291 -14.20 26.66 6.42
C GLU A 291 -14.20 25.14 6.20
N TYR A 292 -13.42 24.66 5.22
CA TYR A 292 -13.35 23.24 4.89
C TYR A 292 -12.80 22.41 6.07
N ALA A 293 -11.70 22.85 6.70
CA ALA A 293 -11.12 22.16 7.85
C ALA A 293 -12.06 22.15 9.06
N SER A 294 -12.71 23.29 9.38
CA SER A 294 -13.62 23.36 10.52
C SER A 294 -14.85 22.49 10.33
N THR A 295 -15.40 22.43 9.11
CA THR A 295 -16.54 21.56 8.79
C THR A 295 -16.16 20.11 8.91
N LEU A 296 -15.02 19.69 8.34
CA LEU A 296 -14.53 18.31 8.47
C LEU A 296 -14.28 17.89 9.92
N ASN A 297 -13.64 18.75 10.72
CA ASN A 297 -13.39 18.46 12.13
C ASN A 297 -14.69 18.39 12.95
N SER A 298 -15.75 19.08 12.53
CA SER A 298 -17.06 19.02 13.21
C SER A 298 -17.79 17.68 13.04
N LEU A 299 -17.40 16.87 12.04
CA LEU A 299 -17.95 15.51 11.84
C LEU A 299 -17.52 14.52 12.93
N GLY A 300 -16.48 14.83 13.70
CA GLY A 300 -15.99 13.97 14.79
C GLY A 300 -15.41 12.63 14.31
N LEU A 301 -14.84 12.57 13.11
CA LEU A 301 -14.17 11.37 12.59
C LEU A 301 -13.00 10.98 13.50
N LYS A 302 -12.91 9.69 13.84
CA LYS A 302 -11.92 9.21 14.78
C LYS A 302 -10.53 9.10 14.16
N GLY A 303 -9.48 9.32 14.98
CA GLY A 303 -8.09 9.10 14.60
C GLY A 303 -7.55 10.07 13.55
N VAL A 304 -8.26 11.15 13.24
CA VAL A 304 -7.88 12.14 12.22
C VAL A 304 -8.12 13.56 12.70
N TYR A 305 -7.26 14.48 12.24
CA TYR A 305 -7.45 15.93 12.38
C TYR A 305 -7.14 16.61 11.05
N PHE A 306 -7.99 17.52 10.63
CA PHE A 306 -7.84 18.31 9.41
C PHE A 306 -7.28 19.70 9.74
N ARG A 307 -6.05 19.97 9.30
CA ARG A 307 -5.40 21.25 9.46
C ARG A 307 -5.57 22.07 8.19
N PRO A 308 -5.98 23.34 8.26
CA PRO A 308 -5.96 24.22 7.10
C PRO A 308 -4.58 24.23 6.44
N ALA A 309 -4.51 24.10 5.12
CA ALA A 309 -3.28 24.02 4.37
C ALA A 309 -3.34 24.84 3.08
N TYR A 310 -2.18 25.39 2.71
CA TYR A 310 -2.01 26.21 1.52
C TYR A 310 -0.79 25.69 0.75
N PHE A 311 -0.92 25.50 -0.56
CA PHE A 311 0.14 24.92 -1.38
C PHE A 311 0.02 25.35 -2.85
N THR A 312 1.13 25.20 -3.60
CA THR A 312 1.17 25.44 -5.04
C THR A 312 1.78 24.21 -5.71
N PRO A 313 0.99 23.36 -6.40
CA PRO A 313 1.51 22.19 -7.10
C PRO A 313 2.52 22.58 -8.18
N THR A 314 3.62 21.85 -8.28
CA THR A 314 4.64 22.05 -9.33
C THR A 314 4.34 21.27 -10.61
N PHE A 315 3.45 20.31 -10.56
CA PHE A 315 2.90 19.55 -11.69
C PHE A 315 1.52 18.98 -11.34
N SER A 316 0.84 18.32 -12.31
CA SER A 316 -0.49 17.73 -12.17
C SER A 316 -1.59 18.81 -12.09
N LYS A 317 -2.72 18.50 -11.41
CA LYS A 317 -3.86 19.41 -11.29
C LYS A 317 -3.46 20.72 -10.60
N HIS A 318 -3.96 21.84 -11.09
CA HIS A 318 -3.68 23.19 -10.58
C HIS A 318 -2.19 23.56 -10.56
N GLN A 319 -1.36 23.02 -11.47
CA GLN A 319 0.05 23.38 -11.59
C GLN A 319 0.25 24.90 -11.60
N GLY A 320 1.09 25.42 -10.69
CA GLY A 320 1.43 26.83 -10.58
C GLY A 320 0.32 27.71 -9.96
N ALA A 321 -0.85 27.17 -9.67
CA ALA A 321 -1.93 27.91 -9.00
C ALA A 321 -1.82 27.75 -7.48
N PHE A 322 -2.11 28.85 -6.75
CA PHE A 322 -2.24 28.82 -5.31
C PHE A 322 -3.53 28.08 -4.93
N CYS A 323 -3.41 27.01 -4.18
CA CYS A 323 -4.50 26.20 -3.66
C CYS A 323 -4.63 26.36 -2.15
N ALA A 324 -5.86 26.32 -1.68
CA ALA A 324 -6.21 26.19 -0.28
C ALA A 324 -6.95 24.86 -0.07
N GLY A 325 -6.88 24.32 1.12
CA GLY A 325 -7.51 23.03 1.43
C GLY A 325 -7.10 22.52 2.80
N VAL A 326 -6.93 21.20 2.94
CA VAL A 326 -6.59 20.59 4.23
C VAL A 326 -5.40 19.64 4.11
N GLN A 327 -4.61 19.58 5.18
CA GLN A 327 -3.70 18.47 5.43
C GLN A 327 -4.38 17.47 6.36
N VAL A 328 -4.34 16.20 5.99
CA VAL A 328 -4.90 15.09 6.77
C VAL A 328 -3.84 14.60 7.74
N HIS A 329 -4.06 14.82 9.04
CA HIS A 329 -3.19 14.31 10.09
C HIS A 329 -3.81 13.08 10.74
N VAL A 330 -3.18 11.93 10.62
CA VAL A 330 -3.54 10.73 11.37
C VAL A 330 -3.05 10.91 12.80
N THR A 331 -3.98 11.06 13.75
CA THR A 331 -3.69 11.28 15.17
C THR A 331 -3.72 10.00 15.99
N ASN A 332 -4.47 9.01 15.52
CA ASN A 332 -4.49 7.66 16.07
C ASN A 332 -4.75 6.67 14.93
N ARG A 333 -3.72 5.94 14.51
CA ARG A 333 -3.77 5.03 13.36
C ARG A 333 -4.69 3.82 13.58
N ASP A 334 -4.91 3.43 14.84
CA ASP A 334 -5.77 2.30 15.18
C ASP A 334 -7.27 2.66 15.12
N GLU A 335 -7.61 3.93 15.29
CA GLU A 335 -8.98 4.43 15.15
C GLU A 335 -9.27 5.03 13.77
N PHE A 336 -8.23 5.35 12.99
CA PHE A 336 -8.36 6.04 11.71
C PHE A 336 -8.97 5.15 10.63
N ASP A 337 -10.15 5.54 10.14
CA ASP A 337 -10.83 4.92 9.00
C ASP A 337 -10.57 5.75 7.75
N SER A 338 -9.58 5.35 6.95
CA SER A 338 -9.11 6.09 5.78
C SER A 338 -10.20 6.28 4.73
N VAL A 339 -10.95 5.22 4.41
CA VAL A 339 -11.98 5.26 3.36
C VAL A 339 -13.15 6.13 3.78
N LYS A 340 -13.68 5.95 5.00
CA LYS A 340 -14.73 6.84 5.54
C LYS A 340 -14.28 8.30 5.54
N THR A 341 -13.01 8.54 5.91
CA THR A 341 -12.44 9.88 5.91
C THR A 341 -12.44 10.50 4.51
N GLY A 342 -11.96 9.78 3.49
CA GLY A 342 -11.92 10.27 2.12
C GLY A 342 -13.31 10.54 1.53
N TRP A 343 -14.27 9.67 1.83
CA TRP A 343 -15.65 9.83 1.38
C TRP A 343 -16.33 11.03 2.06
N ALA A 344 -16.14 11.20 3.36
CA ALA A 344 -16.63 12.40 4.08
C ALA A 344 -16.00 13.70 3.55
N MET A 345 -14.71 13.68 3.22
CA MET A 345 -14.05 14.85 2.61
C MET A 345 -14.68 15.23 1.27
N LEU A 346 -15.04 14.22 0.43
CA LEU A 346 -15.72 14.47 -0.85
C LEU A 346 -17.14 14.99 -0.65
N ASP A 347 -17.87 14.44 0.30
CA ASP A 347 -19.23 14.87 0.61
C ASP A 347 -19.27 16.33 1.08
N VAL A 348 -18.42 16.69 2.05
CA VAL A 348 -18.32 18.06 2.56
C VAL A 348 -17.93 19.07 1.49
N VAL A 349 -16.96 18.75 0.62
CA VAL A 349 -16.54 19.71 -0.42
C VAL A 349 -17.62 19.89 -1.49
N ARG A 350 -18.38 18.87 -1.81
CA ARG A 350 -19.52 18.93 -2.72
C ARG A 350 -20.61 19.85 -2.16
N ASP A 351 -20.88 19.73 -0.86
CA ASP A 351 -21.90 20.55 -0.19
C ASP A 351 -21.48 22.02 -0.05
N LEU A 352 -20.20 22.28 0.31
CA LEU A 352 -19.70 23.64 0.48
C LEU A 352 -19.50 24.40 -0.85
N TYR A 353 -19.10 23.68 -1.91
CA TYR A 353 -18.68 24.30 -3.18
C TYR A 353 -19.37 23.65 -4.41
N PRO A 354 -20.71 23.54 -4.45
CA PRO A 354 -21.43 22.83 -5.52
C PRO A 354 -21.20 23.42 -6.91
N GLU A 355 -20.95 24.73 -6.99
CA GLU A 355 -20.70 25.41 -8.27
C GLU A 355 -19.28 25.20 -8.80
N ASN A 356 -18.33 24.78 -7.95
CA ASN A 356 -16.92 24.66 -8.28
C ASN A 356 -16.46 23.21 -8.37
N PHE A 357 -17.01 22.34 -7.53
CA PHE A 357 -16.63 20.93 -7.48
C PHE A 357 -17.10 20.18 -8.73
N GLN A 358 -16.20 19.38 -9.29
CA GLN A 358 -16.50 18.56 -10.48
C GLN A 358 -15.90 17.18 -10.38
N ILE A 359 -16.66 16.16 -10.75
CA ILE A 359 -16.18 14.80 -11.00
C ILE A 359 -15.65 14.74 -12.42
N LEU A 360 -14.45 14.18 -12.61
CA LEU A 360 -13.81 14.12 -13.91
C LEU A 360 -14.30 12.92 -14.72
N ASN A 361 -14.59 13.16 -16.01
CA ASN A 361 -14.89 12.10 -16.95
C ASN A 361 -13.60 11.36 -17.35
N HIS A 362 -13.63 10.02 -17.36
CA HIS A 362 -12.51 9.21 -17.82
C HIS A 362 -12.58 8.99 -19.33
N SER A 363 -13.56 8.25 -19.82
CA SER A 363 -13.85 8.00 -21.25
C SER A 363 -15.19 7.30 -21.40
N ARG A 364 -15.88 7.48 -22.54
CA ARG A 364 -17.10 6.74 -22.91
C ARG A 364 -18.20 6.78 -21.82
N ASN A 365 -18.50 7.93 -21.27
CA ASN A 365 -19.50 8.14 -20.22
C ASN A 365 -19.20 7.43 -18.88
N ARG A 366 -17.95 7.07 -18.61
CA ARG A 366 -17.51 6.63 -17.29
C ARG A 366 -16.79 7.78 -16.60
N ASN A 367 -17.14 8.09 -15.38
CA ASN A 367 -16.37 9.03 -14.60
C ASN A 367 -15.19 8.32 -13.89
N HIS A 368 -14.13 9.07 -13.61
CA HIS A 368 -12.91 8.50 -13.03
C HIS A 368 -13.12 8.12 -11.57
N LEU A 369 -13.98 8.84 -10.87
CA LEU A 369 -14.29 8.57 -9.46
C LEU A 369 -14.92 7.18 -9.29
N ASP A 370 -15.90 6.80 -10.14
CA ASP A 370 -16.55 5.50 -10.09
C ASP A 370 -15.57 4.35 -10.36
N LEU A 371 -14.58 4.57 -11.23
CA LEU A 371 -13.55 3.55 -11.49
C LEU A 371 -12.64 3.34 -10.28
N ILE A 372 -12.25 4.41 -9.58
CA ILE A 372 -11.42 4.34 -8.37
C ILE A 372 -12.21 3.72 -7.23
N THR A 373 -13.42 4.20 -6.97
CA THR A 373 -14.27 3.69 -5.89
C THR A 373 -14.89 2.33 -6.19
N GLY A 374 -14.91 1.94 -7.47
CA GLY A 374 -15.51 0.69 -7.92
C GLY A 374 -17.03 0.64 -7.75
N SER A 375 -17.68 1.80 -7.73
CA SER A 375 -19.12 1.93 -7.55
C SER A 375 -19.58 3.36 -7.85
N ARG A 376 -20.89 3.61 -7.82
CA ARG A 376 -21.48 4.94 -7.95
C ARG A 376 -21.90 5.58 -6.63
N TYR A 377 -21.61 4.96 -5.50
CA TYR A 377 -22.13 5.40 -4.21
C TYR A 377 -21.76 6.82 -3.82
N ILE A 378 -20.60 7.33 -4.31
CA ILE A 378 -20.17 8.71 -4.07
C ILE A 378 -20.67 9.67 -5.17
N SER A 379 -20.65 9.23 -6.43
CA SER A 379 -21.02 10.09 -7.57
C SER A 379 -22.52 10.25 -7.75
N ASP A 380 -23.31 9.39 -7.12
CA ASP A 380 -24.78 9.41 -7.17
C ASP A 380 -25.32 10.16 -5.94
N ASP A 381 -25.90 11.34 -6.15
CA ASP A 381 -26.42 12.22 -5.10
C ASP A 381 -27.62 11.63 -4.32
N THR A 382 -28.08 10.43 -4.68
CA THR A 382 -29.16 9.74 -3.93
C THR A 382 -28.66 9.09 -2.64
N TYR A 383 -27.35 8.87 -2.50
CA TYR A 383 -26.74 8.28 -1.29
C TYR A 383 -26.26 9.38 -0.35
N SER A 384 -26.84 9.45 0.85
CA SER A 384 -26.34 10.30 1.92
C SER A 384 -24.99 9.78 2.47
N LEU A 385 -24.24 10.61 3.21
CA LEU A 385 -23.01 10.18 3.87
C LEU A 385 -23.26 9.01 4.84
N GLU A 386 -24.42 8.98 5.51
CA GLU A 386 -24.81 7.86 6.39
C GLU A 386 -25.01 6.57 5.57
N ASP A 387 -25.69 6.64 4.42
CA ASP A 387 -25.85 5.49 3.53
C ASP A 387 -24.51 4.96 3.04
N GLN A 388 -23.60 5.86 2.65
CA GLN A 388 -22.25 5.54 2.22
C GLN A 388 -21.48 4.81 3.33
N PHE A 389 -21.53 5.28 4.58
CA PHE A 389 -20.89 4.63 5.72
C PHE A 389 -21.49 3.25 6.03
N ASN A 390 -22.81 3.10 5.92
CA ASN A 390 -23.49 1.81 6.10
C ASN A 390 -23.07 0.80 5.02
N ILE A 391 -22.88 1.24 3.77
CA ILE A 391 -22.35 0.41 2.68
C ILE A 391 -20.92 -0.04 3.01
N ILE A 392 -20.04 0.88 3.39
CA ILE A 392 -18.67 0.54 3.79
C ILE A 392 -18.66 -0.52 4.89
N GLU A 393 -19.49 -0.38 5.93
CA GLU A 393 -19.55 -1.34 7.03
C GLU A 393 -20.05 -2.71 6.59
N THR A 394 -21.08 -2.73 5.74
CA THR A 394 -21.67 -3.96 5.22
C THR A 394 -20.67 -4.72 4.34
N ASP A 395 -20.04 -4.03 3.40
CA ASP A 395 -19.09 -4.61 2.47
C ASP A 395 -17.79 -5.03 3.18
N THR A 396 -17.34 -4.26 4.16
CA THR A 396 -16.20 -4.64 5.00
C THR A 396 -16.48 -5.97 5.73
N LYS A 397 -17.66 -6.13 6.33
CA LYS A 397 -18.05 -7.41 6.98
C LYS A 397 -18.10 -8.56 5.98
N ALA A 398 -18.69 -8.34 4.82
CA ALA A 398 -18.80 -9.35 3.77
C ALA A 398 -17.43 -9.79 3.24
N PHE A 399 -16.54 -8.82 2.94
CA PHE A 399 -15.19 -9.12 2.50
C PHE A 399 -14.37 -9.82 3.59
N GLY A 400 -14.55 -9.47 4.85
CA GLY A 400 -13.88 -10.13 5.98
C GLY A 400 -14.09 -11.65 5.99
N LEU A 401 -15.27 -12.13 5.62
CA LEU A 401 -15.58 -13.57 5.54
C LEU A 401 -14.80 -14.27 4.40
N ILE A 402 -14.54 -13.56 3.31
CA ILE A 402 -13.74 -14.06 2.18
C ILE A 402 -12.26 -14.00 2.54
N ARG A 403 -11.79 -12.82 2.93
CA ARG A 403 -10.39 -12.49 3.27
C ARG A 403 -9.79 -13.49 4.27
N ASN A 404 -10.52 -13.78 5.35
CA ASN A 404 -10.03 -14.62 6.45
C ASN A 404 -9.69 -16.07 6.06
N LYS A 405 -10.15 -16.54 4.89
CA LYS A 405 -9.80 -17.86 4.36
C LYS A 405 -8.35 -17.91 3.84
N TYR A 406 -7.78 -16.75 3.48
CA TYR A 406 -6.52 -16.63 2.73
C TYR A 406 -5.39 -15.99 3.53
N LEU A 407 -5.64 -15.68 4.82
CA LEU A 407 -4.61 -15.13 5.70
C LEU A 407 -3.52 -16.16 5.96
N ILE A 408 -2.27 -15.69 5.95
CA ILE A 408 -1.06 -16.48 6.20
C ILE A 408 -0.55 -16.20 7.62
N TYR A 409 -0.63 -14.96 8.05
CA TYR A 409 -0.07 -14.49 9.31
C TYR A 409 -1.18 -14.24 10.34
N GLU A 410 -0.81 -14.40 11.63
CA GLU A 410 -1.67 -14.10 12.77
C GLU A 410 -1.71 -12.59 13.08
#